data_d53bafd6dfb6f87632651334fc329495
#
_entry.id   d53bafd6dfb6f87632651334fc329495
#
_cell.length_a   1.000
_cell.length_b   1.000
_cell.length_c   1.000
_cell.angle_alpha   90.00
_cell.angle_beta   90.00
_cell.angle_gamma   90.00
#
_symmetry.space_group_name_H-M   'P 1'
#
loop_
_entity.id
_entity.type
_entity.pdbx_description
1 polymer ?
#
loop_
_entity_poly.entity_id
_entity_poly.type
_entity_poly.pdbx_seq_one_letter_code
_entity_poly.pdbx_strand_id
1 'polypeptide(L)'
;MVAWRYVEQWPLLVGANRDEWLDRPATAITVLRREGPRVLGGRDKRAGGSWMAVNEHGVVCGLTNRPMADGPDPNKQSRGRLPLVAARARTAEEAADALAAEVAAGSYNPAWLLVGDRRSLHYMAVDPDEPTEPQRLGPGLHVLENAALETPSVKVGHVRAALIRAEAAGFPLWEALPALLSDHTVSGTPGEVPRFPDGRERMAATLAPCVHAGGYGTRSSALVRMGEDAAELPELLVADGPPCTAPFVDARGQWSPTSTA
;
A
#
# COMPACT_ATOMS: atom_id res chain seq x y z
N MET A 1 -0.86 5.46 -2.87
CA MET A 1 -0.22 6.12 -4.03
C MET A 1 1.29 5.97 -3.96
N VAL A 2 1.94 5.95 -5.10
CA VAL A 2 3.40 5.97 -5.24
C VAL A 2 3.78 7.10 -6.20
N ALA A 3 4.66 8.01 -5.76
CA ALA A 3 5.36 8.93 -6.63
C ALA A 3 6.77 8.38 -6.87
N TRP A 4 7.02 7.88 -8.07
CA TRP A 4 8.29 7.28 -8.43
C TRP A 4 9.01 8.15 -9.46
N ARG A 5 10.24 8.61 -9.10
CA ARG A 5 11.02 9.59 -9.88
C ARG A 5 10.19 10.77 -10.39
N TYR A 6 9.20 11.14 -9.60
CA TYR A 6 8.32 12.28 -9.85
C TYR A 6 8.81 13.54 -9.15
N VAL A 7 9.47 13.38 -8.01
CA VAL A 7 10.10 14.47 -7.24
C VAL A 7 11.62 14.29 -7.32
N GLU A 8 12.33 15.34 -7.72
CA GLU A 8 13.76 15.29 -7.98
C GLU A 8 14.59 14.75 -6.79
N GLN A 9 14.25 15.18 -5.57
CA GLN A 9 14.98 14.82 -4.34
C GLN A 9 14.66 13.40 -3.82
N TRP A 10 13.54 12.82 -4.25
CA TRP A 10 13.01 11.59 -3.69
C TRP A 10 12.63 10.61 -4.79
N PRO A 11 13.51 9.66 -5.13
CA PRO A 11 13.21 8.65 -6.13
C PRO A 11 11.96 7.83 -5.82
N LEU A 12 11.60 7.67 -4.53
CA LEU A 12 10.39 6.98 -4.14
C LEU A 12 9.70 7.69 -2.97
N LEU A 13 8.43 8.06 -3.17
CA LEU A 13 7.50 8.45 -2.12
C LEU A 13 6.28 7.52 -2.15
N VAL A 14 5.88 7.02 -1.00
CA VAL A 14 4.66 6.20 -0.85
C VAL A 14 3.76 6.80 0.21
N GLY A 15 2.47 6.90 -0.10
CA GLY A 15 1.42 7.19 0.88
C GLY A 15 0.32 6.14 0.78
N ALA A 16 -0.01 5.46 1.87
CA ALA A 16 -0.97 4.37 1.87
C ALA A 16 -1.89 4.41 3.09
N ASN A 17 -3.19 4.31 2.83
CA ASN A 17 -4.20 4.00 3.83
C ASN A 17 -4.53 2.50 3.78
N ARG A 18 -4.76 1.91 4.95
CA ARG A 18 -5.36 0.60 5.09
C ARG A 18 -6.82 0.74 5.48
N ASP A 19 -7.71 0.46 4.55
CA ASP A 19 -9.14 0.41 4.80
C ASP A 19 -9.56 -1.04 5.06
N GLU A 20 -10.22 -1.28 6.20
CA GLU A 20 -10.58 -2.64 6.63
C GLU A 20 -11.72 -2.59 7.67
N TRP A 21 -12.34 -3.73 7.94
CA TRP A 21 -13.28 -3.89 9.04
C TRP A 21 -12.64 -3.53 10.39
N LEU A 22 -13.36 -2.74 11.18
CA LEU A 22 -12.85 -2.21 12.45
C LEU A 22 -12.58 -3.30 13.49
N ASP A 23 -13.26 -4.44 13.40
CA ASP A 23 -13.07 -5.62 14.25
C ASP A 23 -11.90 -6.53 13.83
N ARG A 24 -11.28 -6.30 12.64
CA ARG A 24 -10.16 -7.11 12.18
C ARG A 24 -8.86 -6.73 12.90
N PRO A 25 -8.30 -7.59 13.76
CA PRO A 25 -7.15 -7.25 14.59
C PRO A 25 -5.88 -7.10 13.74
N ALA A 26 -5.15 -6.01 13.95
CA ALA A 26 -3.89 -5.72 13.27
C ALA A 26 -2.97 -4.86 14.14
N THR A 27 -1.70 -4.74 13.74
CA THR A 27 -0.75 -3.70 14.17
C THR A 27 -0.39 -2.85 12.97
N ALA A 28 -0.35 -1.52 13.12
CA ALA A 28 -0.05 -0.61 12.01
C ALA A 28 1.39 -0.73 11.55
N ILE A 29 2.33 -0.89 12.47
CA ILE A 29 3.75 -1.10 12.20
C ILE A 29 4.36 -2.07 13.20
N THR A 30 5.19 -2.98 12.72
CA THR A 30 6.00 -3.90 13.54
C THR A 30 7.16 -4.44 12.71
N VAL A 31 8.14 -5.04 13.40
CA VAL A 31 9.18 -5.83 12.74
C VAL A 31 8.56 -7.14 12.28
N LEU A 32 8.38 -7.28 10.97
CA LEU A 32 7.81 -8.47 10.33
C LEU A 32 8.84 -9.59 10.18
N ARG A 33 10.12 -9.21 10.02
CA ARG A 33 11.26 -10.12 9.88
C ARG A 33 12.51 -9.52 10.49
N ARG A 34 13.25 -10.34 11.24
CA ARG A 34 14.51 -9.96 11.92
C ARG A 34 15.75 -10.59 11.29
N GLU A 35 15.63 -11.76 10.67
CA GLU A 35 16.72 -12.51 10.04
C GLU A 35 16.75 -12.25 8.53
N GLY A 36 17.94 -12.09 7.95
CA GLY A 36 18.12 -11.57 6.59
C GLY A 36 17.77 -10.09 6.54
N PRO A 37 17.27 -9.54 5.43
CA PRO A 37 16.88 -8.13 5.42
C PRO A 37 15.80 -7.88 6.48
N ARG A 38 16.02 -6.85 7.30
CA ARG A 38 15.02 -6.42 8.29
C ARG A 38 13.82 -5.85 7.55
N VAL A 39 12.64 -6.27 7.94
CA VAL A 39 11.39 -5.90 7.28
C VAL A 39 10.46 -5.25 8.30
N LEU A 40 9.96 -4.06 7.98
CA LEU A 40 8.92 -3.35 8.72
C LEU A 40 7.62 -3.33 7.92
N GLY A 41 6.49 -3.27 8.62
CA GLY A 41 5.17 -3.13 8.01
C GLY A 41 4.04 -3.46 8.97
N GLY A 42 2.82 -3.33 8.49
CA GLY A 42 1.65 -3.71 9.25
C GLY A 42 1.49 -5.23 9.32
N ARG A 43 0.95 -5.73 10.43
CA ARG A 43 0.64 -7.16 10.58
C ARG A 43 -0.84 -7.36 10.73
N ASP A 44 -1.41 -8.13 9.84
CA ASP A 44 -2.75 -8.71 10.00
C ASP A 44 -2.67 -9.88 11.00
N LYS A 45 -3.27 -9.72 12.17
CA LYS A 45 -3.21 -10.74 13.23
C LYS A 45 -4.13 -11.95 12.96
N ARG A 46 -5.11 -11.80 12.06
CA ARG A 46 -6.01 -12.91 11.66
C ARG A 46 -5.35 -13.83 10.65
N ALA A 47 -4.73 -13.25 9.59
CA ALA A 47 -4.14 -14.01 8.50
C ALA A 47 -2.60 -14.13 8.58
N GLY A 48 -1.95 -13.45 9.52
CA GLY A 48 -0.49 -13.51 9.72
C GLY A 48 0.35 -12.75 8.69
N GLY A 49 -0.27 -12.19 7.64
CA GLY A 49 0.39 -11.47 6.56
C GLY A 49 0.48 -9.96 6.75
N SER A 50 0.74 -9.26 5.65
CA SER A 50 0.82 -7.80 5.59
C SER A 50 0.11 -7.25 4.35
N TRP A 51 -0.32 -5.99 4.42
CA TRP A 51 -0.82 -5.23 3.26
C TRP A 51 0.25 -4.33 2.66
N MET A 52 1.29 -4.03 3.44
CA MET A 52 2.45 -3.27 3.00
C MET A 52 3.67 -3.68 3.82
N ALA A 53 4.78 -3.90 3.16
CA ALA A 53 6.06 -4.21 3.76
C ALA A 53 7.17 -3.37 3.13
N VAL A 54 8.12 -2.94 3.93
CA VAL A 54 9.34 -2.24 3.51
C VAL A 54 10.54 -2.89 4.16
N ASN A 55 11.64 -3.09 3.41
CA ASN A 55 12.86 -3.64 3.97
C ASN A 55 14.00 -2.62 4.05
N GLU A 56 15.06 -2.95 4.75
CA GLU A 56 16.23 -2.09 4.94
C GLU A 56 17.01 -1.76 3.66
N HIS A 57 16.81 -2.54 2.58
CA HIS A 57 17.40 -2.26 1.26
C HIS A 57 16.56 -1.24 0.46
N GLY A 58 15.39 -0.87 0.96
CA GLY A 58 14.50 0.07 0.31
C GLY A 58 13.47 -0.58 -0.64
N VAL A 59 13.28 -1.89 -0.59
CA VAL A 59 12.18 -2.52 -1.33
C VAL A 59 10.88 -2.31 -0.57
N VAL A 60 9.88 -1.69 -1.21
CA VAL A 60 8.52 -1.50 -0.70
C VAL A 60 7.56 -2.29 -1.56
N CYS A 61 6.67 -3.05 -0.93
CA CYS A 61 5.56 -3.72 -1.60
C CYS A 61 4.23 -3.39 -0.91
N GLY A 62 3.29 -2.87 -1.67
CA GLY A 62 1.91 -2.62 -1.25
C GLY A 62 0.92 -3.51 -2.01
N LEU A 63 -0.14 -3.91 -1.33
CA LEU A 63 -1.16 -4.84 -1.81
C LEU A 63 -2.55 -4.21 -1.70
N THR A 64 -3.37 -4.35 -2.77
CA THR A 64 -4.81 -4.13 -2.72
C THR A 64 -5.57 -5.37 -3.17
N ASN A 65 -6.72 -5.61 -2.54
CA ASN A 65 -7.56 -6.76 -2.87
C ASN A 65 -8.42 -6.46 -4.10
N ARG A 66 -8.46 -7.39 -5.07
CA ARG A 66 -9.46 -7.33 -6.14
C ARG A 66 -10.80 -7.77 -5.57
N PRO A 67 -11.88 -6.96 -5.72
CA PRO A 67 -13.23 -7.37 -5.35
C PRO A 67 -13.68 -8.58 -6.15
N MET A 68 -14.37 -9.50 -5.48
CA MET A 68 -14.96 -10.71 -6.09
C MET A 68 -16.43 -10.77 -5.70
N ALA A 69 -17.29 -11.18 -6.64
CA ALA A 69 -18.74 -11.23 -6.42
C ALA A 69 -19.10 -12.20 -5.28
N ASP A 70 -18.44 -13.36 -5.25
CA ASP A 70 -18.71 -14.43 -4.28
C ASP A 70 -17.81 -14.37 -3.04
N GLY A 71 -17.03 -13.27 -2.90
CA GLY A 71 -16.03 -13.13 -1.85
C GLY A 71 -14.76 -13.95 -2.11
N PRO A 72 -13.76 -13.85 -1.20
CA PRO A 72 -12.52 -14.59 -1.35
C PRO A 72 -12.72 -16.09 -1.05
N ASP A 73 -12.13 -16.94 -1.89
CA ASP A 73 -12.08 -18.40 -1.64
C ASP A 73 -11.22 -18.66 -0.38
N PRO A 74 -11.79 -19.28 0.67
CA PRO A 74 -11.08 -19.54 1.92
C PRO A 74 -10.00 -20.62 1.79
N ASN A 75 -10.02 -21.42 0.73
CA ASN A 75 -9.03 -22.49 0.49
C ASN A 75 -7.75 -21.96 -0.15
N LYS A 76 -7.77 -20.72 -0.65
CA LYS A 76 -6.60 -20.08 -1.24
C LYS A 76 -5.69 -19.45 -0.17
N GLN A 77 -4.43 -19.34 -0.49
CA GLN A 77 -3.45 -18.71 0.40
C GLN A 77 -3.76 -17.23 0.65
N SER A 78 -3.38 -16.74 1.83
CA SER A 78 -3.52 -15.33 2.16
C SER A 78 -2.64 -14.45 1.26
N ARG A 79 -3.26 -13.51 0.54
CA ARG A 79 -2.56 -12.49 -0.27
C ARG A 79 -1.54 -11.69 0.53
N GLY A 80 -1.78 -11.54 1.84
CA GLY A 80 -0.86 -10.85 2.74
C GLY A 80 0.54 -11.51 2.86
N ARG A 81 0.73 -12.72 2.33
CA ARG A 81 2.03 -13.37 2.17
C ARG A 81 2.89 -12.67 1.11
N LEU A 82 2.26 -12.15 0.04
CA LEU A 82 2.98 -11.59 -1.11
C LEU A 82 3.88 -10.39 -0.76
N PRO A 83 3.46 -9.37 0.01
CA PRO A 83 4.37 -8.32 0.46
C PRO A 83 5.54 -8.85 1.29
N LEU A 84 5.36 -9.95 2.04
CA LEU A 84 6.44 -10.57 2.82
C LEU A 84 7.43 -11.33 1.94
N VAL A 85 6.98 -11.89 0.81
CA VAL A 85 7.86 -12.50 -0.20
C VAL A 85 8.71 -11.42 -0.87
N ALA A 86 8.06 -10.36 -1.39
CA ALA A 86 8.74 -9.24 -2.03
C ALA A 86 9.81 -8.59 -1.14
N ALA A 87 9.48 -8.40 0.15
CA ALA A 87 10.40 -7.75 1.09
C ALA A 87 11.63 -8.58 1.50
N ARG A 88 11.83 -9.78 0.93
CA ARG A 88 13.07 -10.55 1.10
C ARG A 88 14.15 -10.18 0.09
N ALA A 89 13.77 -9.55 -1.00
CA ALA A 89 14.65 -9.20 -2.11
C ALA A 89 15.54 -8.00 -1.77
N ARG A 90 16.62 -7.84 -2.53
CA ARG A 90 17.53 -6.69 -2.41
C ARG A 90 17.12 -5.55 -3.33
N THR A 91 16.37 -5.84 -4.39
CA THR A 91 15.89 -4.87 -5.37
C THR A 91 14.41 -5.11 -5.69
N ALA A 92 13.74 -4.09 -6.23
CA ALA A 92 12.35 -4.23 -6.68
C ALA A 92 12.21 -5.18 -7.87
N GLU A 93 13.23 -5.30 -8.71
CA GLU A 93 13.27 -6.24 -9.83
C GLU A 93 13.30 -7.69 -9.32
N GLU A 94 14.26 -8.02 -8.43
CA GLU A 94 14.28 -9.34 -7.75
C GLU A 94 12.97 -9.64 -7.02
N ALA A 95 12.36 -8.62 -6.40
CA ALA A 95 11.08 -8.77 -5.71
C ALA A 95 9.93 -9.08 -6.67
N ALA A 96 9.91 -8.44 -7.85
CA ALA A 96 8.93 -8.69 -8.89
C ALA A 96 9.04 -10.12 -9.44
N ASP A 97 10.26 -10.59 -9.71
CA ASP A 97 10.52 -11.97 -10.15
C ASP A 97 10.11 -12.99 -9.08
N ALA A 98 10.44 -12.72 -7.81
CA ALA A 98 10.05 -13.58 -6.69
C ALA A 98 8.52 -13.65 -6.51
N LEU A 99 7.81 -12.53 -6.74
CA LEU A 99 6.36 -12.49 -6.72
C LEU A 99 5.75 -13.30 -7.85
N ALA A 100 6.27 -13.18 -9.08
CA ALA A 100 5.82 -13.95 -10.22
C ALA A 100 5.98 -15.46 -9.97
N ALA A 101 7.14 -15.88 -9.48
CA ALA A 101 7.41 -17.27 -9.13
C ALA A 101 6.51 -17.79 -7.99
N GLU A 102 6.28 -16.97 -6.95
CA GLU A 102 5.40 -17.33 -5.82
C GLU A 102 3.95 -17.49 -6.27
N VAL A 103 3.44 -16.59 -7.14
CA VAL A 103 2.08 -16.66 -7.66
C VAL A 103 1.90 -17.84 -8.61
N ALA A 104 2.90 -18.13 -9.46
CA ALA A 104 2.87 -19.29 -10.35
C ALA A 104 2.88 -20.62 -9.59
N ALA A 105 3.58 -20.70 -8.46
CA ALA A 105 3.65 -21.90 -7.63
C ALA A 105 2.50 -22.04 -6.62
N GLY A 106 1.84 -20.93 -6.28
CA GLY A 106 0.82 -20.86 -5.25
C GLY A 106 -0.60 -20.75 -5.82
N SER A 107 -1.57 -20.72 -4.90
CA SER A 107 -2.96 -20.41 -5.23
C SER A 107 -3.44 -19.24 -4.38
N TYR A 108 -3.68 -18.11 -5.03
CA TYR A 108 -4.06 -16.86 -4.40
C TYR A 108 -5.41 -16.36 -4.91
N ASN A 109 -6.15 -15.67 -4.04
CA ASN A 109 -7.27 -14.85 -4.51
C ASN A 109 -6.72 -13.64 -5.30
N PRO A 110 -7.49 -13.10 -6.27
CA PRO A 110 -7.05 -11.97 -7.08
C PRO A 110 -6.65 -10.75 -6.25
N ALA A 111 -5.59 -10.08 -6.69
CA ALA A 111 -5.04 -8.92 -6.03
C ALA A 111 -4.26 -8.03 -7.02
N TRP A 112 -3.90 -6.84 -6.58
CA TRP A 112 -2.96 -5.96 -7.27
C TRP A 112 -1.84 -5.55 -6.32
N LEU A 113 -0.62 -5.50 -6.86
CA LEU A 113 0.57 -5.11 -6.12
C LEU A 113 1.29 -3.98 -6.84
N LEU A 114 1.90 -3.11 -6.05
CA LEU A 114 2.98 -2.24 -6.47
C LEU A 114 4.22 -2.63 -5.66
N VAL A 115 5.31 -2.89 -6.35
CA VAL A 115 6.61 -3.14 -5.72
C VAL A 115 7.65 -2.20 -6.32
N GLY A 116 8.36 -1.48 -5.47
CA GLY A 116 9.29 -0.46 -5.91
C GLY A 116 10.47 -0.28 -4.98
N ASP A 117 11.52 0.31 -5.55
CA ASP A 117 12.69 0.81 -4.85
C ASP A 117 13.19 2.11 -5.51
N ARG A 118 14.40 2.55 -5.21
CA ARG A 118 15.03 3.74 -5.81
C ARG A 118 15.25 3.62 -7.32
N ARG A 119 15.27 2.40 -7.90
CA ARG A 119 15.71 2.10 -9.27
C ARG A 119 14.59 1.68 -10.20
N SER A 120 13.57 1.03 -9.67
CA SER A 120 12.45 0.54 -10.47
C SER A 120 11.15 0.50 -9.68
N LEU A 121 10.04 0.57 -10.41
CA LEU A 121 8.69 0.37 -9.90
C LEU A 121 7.98 -0.63 -10.81
N HIS A 122 7.31 -1.61 -10.22
CA HIS A 122 6.60 -2.65 -10.93
C HIS A 122 5.16 -2.75 -10.41
N TYR A 123 4.24 -2.96 -11.34
CA TYR A 123 2.86 -3.33 -11.07
C TYR A 123 2.65 -4.79 -11.41
N MET A 124 1.84 -5.48 -10.62
CA MET A 124 1.51 -6.88 -10.85
C MET A 124 0.05 -7.13 -10.52
N ALA A 125 -0.69 -7.66 -11.48
CA ALA A 125 -2.03 -8.17 -11.27
C ALA A 125 -1.95 -9.67 -10.96
N VAL A 126 -2.39 -10.08 -9.78
CA VAL A 126 -2.54 -11.49 -9.42
C VAL A 126 -3.91 -11.94 -9.91
N ASP A 127 -3.94 -12.74 -10.95
CA ASP A 127 -5.14 -13.36 -11.49
C ASP A 127 -4.96 -14.90 -11.47
N PRO A 128 -5.92 -15.67 -10.92
CA PRO A 128 -5.81 -17.12 -10.87
C PRO A 128 -5.96 -17.79 -12.24
N ASP A 129 -6.53 -17.08 -13.22
CA ASP A 129 -6.88 -17.60 -14.53
C ASP A 129 -5.92 -17.15 -15.64
N GLU A 130 -5.00 -16.21 -15.34
CA GLU A 130 -4.05 -15.67 -16.31
C GLU A 130 -2.61 -15.65 -15.77
N PRO A 131 -1.61 -15.86 -16.64
CA PRO A 131 -0.22 -15.70 -16.26
C PRO A 131 0.05 -14.31 -15.69
N THR A 132 0.71 -14.26 -14.56
CA THR A 132 1.02 -13.02 -13.87
C THR A 132 2.44 -12.59 -14.16
N GLU A 133 2.59 -11.57 -15.01
CA GLU A 133 3.88 -10.96 -15.29
C GLU A 133 3.96 -9.56 -14.67
N PRO A 134 5.06 -9.25 -13.96
CA PRO A 134 5.30 -7.91 -13.46
C PRO A 134 5.51 -6.91 -14.60
N GLN A 135 4.77 -5.83 -14.57
CA GLN A 135 4.91 -4.72 -15.53
C GLN A 135 5.78 -3.62 -14.91
N ARG A 136 6.90 -3.29 -15.53
CA ARG A 136 7.72 -2.14 -15.15
C ARG A 136 7.00 -0.84 -15.50
N LEU A 137 6.91 0.08 -14.53
CA LEU A 137 6.26 1.38 -14.70
C LEU A 137 7.30 2.47 -14.98
N GLY A 138 6.88 3.48 -15.73
CA GLY A 138 7.65 4.72 -15.94
C GLY A 138 7.57 5.67 -14.74
N PRO A 139 8.43 6.71 -14.71
CA PRO A 139 8.34 7.78 -13.73
C PRO A 139 6.96 8.43 -13.71
N GLY A 140 6.46 8.78 -12.53
CA GLY A 140 5.15 9.42 -12.40
C GLY A 140 4.44 9.19 -11.07
N LEU A 141 3.19 9.68 -11.03
CA LEU A 141 2.25 9.44 -9.93
C LEU A 141 1.40 8.22 -10.25
N HIS A 142 1.54 7.17 -9.49
CA HIS A 142 0.76 5.94 -9.60
C HIS A 142 -0.16 5.81 -8.38
N VAL A 143 -1.45 5.72 -8.63
CA VAL A 143 -2.47 5.58 -7.58
C VAL A 143 -3.18 4.26 -7.78
N LEU A 144 -2.99 3.33 -6.86
CA LEU A 144 -3.63 2.02 -6.85
C LEU A 144 -4.71 2.00 -5.77
N GLU A 145 -5.90 1.57 -6.15
CA GLU A 145 -6.99 1.25 -5.24
C GLU A 145 -7.49 -0.19 -5.47
N ASN A 146 -8.72 -0.51 -5.05
CA ASN A 146 -9.32 -1.82 -5.31
C ASN A 146 -9.85 -1.94 -6.76
N ALA A 147 -9.07 -1.47 -7.72
CA ALA A 147 -9.24 -1.58 -9.16
C ALA A 147 -7.87 -1.78 -9.83
N ALA A 148 -7.84 -2.27 -11.07
CA ALA A 148 -6.59 -2.37 -11.82
C ALA A 148 -5.95 -0.98 -11.98
N LEU A 149 -4.62 -0.94 -12.02
CA LEU A 149 -3.90 0.31 -12.24
C LEU A 149 -4.38 0.97 -13.54
N GLU A 150 -4.49 2.31 -13.54
CA GLU A 150 -5.00 3.12 -14.65
C GLU A 150 -6.50 2.93 -14.96
N THR A 151 -7.24 2.12 -14.20
CA THR A 151 -8.71 2.11 -14.31
C THR A 151 -9.25 3.50 -13.92
N PRO A 152 -10.09 4.13 -14.74
CA PRO A 152 -10.72 5.39 -14.40
C PRO A 152 -11.50 5.27 -13.09
N SER A 153 -11.19 6.14 -12.13
CA SER A 153 -11.83 6.17 -10.82
C SER A 153 -11.91 7.61 -10.33
N VAL A 154 -13.05 7.96 -9.76
CA VAL A 154 -13.26 9.29 -9.17
C VAL A 154 -12.34 9.53 -7.97
N LYS A 155 -12.09 8.50 -7.14
CA LYS A 155 -11.14 8.56 -6.02
C LYS A 155 -9.71 8.79 -6.50
N VAL A 156 -9.28 8.03 -7.51
CA VAL A 156 -7.94 8.20 -8.12
C VAL A 156 -7.78 9.58 -8.75
N GLY A 157 -8.80 10.04 -9.48
CA GLY A 157 -8.83 11.39 -10.06
C GLY A 157 -8.72 12.49 -9.00
N HIS A 158 -9.46 12.37 -7.90
CA HIS A 158 -9.40 13.29 -6.77
C HIS A 158 -7.99 13.34 -6.13
N VAL A 159 -7.42 12.18 -5.85
CA VAL A 159 -6.07 12.05 -5.26
C VAL A 159 -5.02 12.69 -6.17
N ARG A 160 -5.02 12.35 -7.47
CA ARG A 160 -4.09 12.94 -8.45
C ARG A 160 -4.22 14.46 -8.52
N ALA A 161 -5.46 14.97 -8.62
CA ALA A 161 -5.71 16.41 -8.69
C ALA A 161 -5.28 17.13 -7.41
N ALA A 162 -5.46 16.54 -6.24
CA ALA A 162 -5.00 17.12 -4.97
C ALA A 162 -3.47 17.23 -4.91
N LEU A 163 -2.74 16.21 -5.35
CA LEU A 163 -1.27 16.22 -5.41
C LEU A 163 -0.74 17.26 -6.39
N ILE A 164 -1.32 17.34 -7.60
CA ILE A 164 -0.94 18.33 -8.62
C ILE A 164 -1.21 19.75 -8.11
N ARG A 165 -2.31 19.99 -7.41
CA ARG A 165 -2.61 21.30 -6.82
C ARG A 165 -1.61 21.67 -5.71
N ALA A 166 -1.22 20.73 -4.85
CA ALA A 166 -0.24 20.97 -3.80
C ALA A 166 1.11 21.37 -4.41
N GLU A 167 1.55 20.66 -5.43
CA GLU A 167 2.79 20.96 -6.17
C GLU A 167 2.74 22.33 -6.85
N ALA A 168 1.64 22.64 -7.55
CA ALA A 168 1.44 23.94 -8.20
C ALA A 168 1.42 25.12 -7.20
N ALA A 169 1.01 24.86 -5.95
CA ALA A 169 1.06 25.80 -4.84
C ALA A 169 2.44 25.88 -4.15
N GLY A 170 3.45 25.12 -4.63
CA GLY A 170 4.79 25.08 -4.05
C GLY A 170 4.88 24.27 -2.75
N PHE A 171 3.88 23.49 -2.42
CA PHE A 171 3.91 22.58 -1.26
C PHE A 171 4.71 21.33 -1.61
N PRO A 172 5.75 20.97 -0.83
CA PRO A 172 6.45 19.72 -1.02
C PRO A 172 5.49 18.53 -0.92
N LEU A 173 5.59 17.60 -1.86
CA LEU A 173 4.68 16.46 -1.96
C LEU A 173 4.62 15.65 -0.66
N TRP A 174 5.78 15.45 -0.01
CA TRP A 174 5.88 14.76 1.27
C TRP A 174 5.03 15.40 2.37
N GLU A 175 5.02 16.72 2.44
CA GLU A 175 4.26 17.48 3.44
C GLU A 175 2.76 17.51 3.14
N ALA A 176 2.38 17.34 1.87
CA ALA A 176 0.98 17.28 1.46
C ALA A 176 0.32 15.92 1.74
N LEU A 177 1.11 14.83 1.81
CA LEU A 177 0.59 13.47 1.95
C LEU A 177 -0.24 13.23 3.22
N PRO A 178 0.13 13.70 4.43
CA PRO A 178 -0.70 13.52 5.63
C PRO A 178 -2.11 14.10 5.47
N ALA A 179 -2.21 15.31 4.92
CA ALA A 179 -3.50 15.97 4.69
C ALA A 179 -4.34 15.21 3.65
N LEU A 180 -3.71 14.75 2.57
CA LEU A 180 -4.37 13.95 1.54
C LEU A 180 -4.90 12.62 2.09
N LEU A 181 -4.10 11.90 2.87
CA LEU A 181 -4.52 10.62 3.47
C LEU A 181 -5.62 10.81 4.53
N SER A 182 -5.76 12.02 5.08
CA SER A 182 -6.80 12.39 6.04
C SER A 182 -8.06 12.96 5.39
N ASP A 183 -8.08 13.12 4.06
CA ASP A 183 -9.16 13.78 3.33
C ASP A 183 -10.42 12.90 3.29
N HIS A 184 -11.56 13.47 3.69
CA HIS A 184 -12.87 12.84 3.70
C HIS A 184 -13.73 13.20 2.49
N THR A 185 -13.18 13.92 1.51
CA THR A 185 -13.94 14.33 0.34
C THR A 185 -14.39 13.12 -0.46
N VAL A 186 -15.70 12.95 -0.54
CA VAL A 186 -16.35 11.92 -1.37
C VAL A 186 -16.43 12.44 -2.79
N SER A 187 -15.63 11.87 -3.68
CA SER A 187 -15.52 12.29 -5.08
C SER A 187 -16.32 11.36 -5.99
N GLY A 188 -17.65 11.33 -5.85
CA GLY A 188 -18.48 10.48 -6.70
C GLY A 188 -19.92 10.41 -6.25
N THR A 189 -20.72 9.69 -7.02
CA THR A 189 -22.14 9.47 -6.71
C THR A 189 -22.37 8.10 -6.06
N PRO A 190 -23.40 7.93 -5.23
CA PRO A 190 -23.71 6.63 -4.61
C PRO A 190 -23.84 5.46 -5.59
N GLY A 191 -24.24 5.71 -6.86
CA GLY A 191 -24.35 4.69 -7.90
C GLY A 191 -23.03 4.11 -8.38
N GLU A 192 -21.90 4.77 -8.10
CA GLU A 192 -20.55 4.32 -8.46
C GLU A 192 -19.90 3.46 -7.37
N VAL A 193 -20.59 3.26 -6.23
CA VAL A 193 -20.05 2.48 -5.12
C VAL A 193 -20.36 1.00 -5.31
N PRO A 194 -19.35 0.15 -5.58
CA PRO A 194 -19.58 -1.29 -5.71
C PRO A 194 -20.06 -1.89 -4.40
N ARG A 195 -20.84 -2.99 -4.45
CA ARG A 195 -21.22 -3.74 -3.26
C ARG A 195 -20.04 -4.54 -2.69
N PHE A 196 -20.06 -4.78 -1.38
CA PHE A 196 -19.17 -5.77 -0.78
C PHE A 196 -19.56 -7.18 -1.24
N PRO A 197 -18.60 -8.15 -1.23
CA PRO A 197 -18.88 -9.53 -1.62
C PRO A 197 -19.99 -10.20 -0.80
N ASP A 198 -20.17 -9.77 0.45
CA ASP A 198 -21.23 -10.26 1.35
C ASP A 198 -22.61 -9.62 1.10
N GLY A 199 -22.77 -8.90 0.01
CA GLY A 199 -24.02 -8.23 -0.40
C GLY A 199 -24.32 -6.92 0.31
N ARG A 200 -23.53 -6.52 1.32
CA ARG A 200 -23.68 -5.23 1.98
C ARG A 200 -23.37 -4.08 1.01
N GLU A 201 -24.16 -3.03 1.08
CA GLU A 201 -23.87 -1.83 0.29
C GLU A 201 -22.62 -1.13 0.83
N ARG A 202 -21.71 -0.80 -0.06
CA ARG A 202 -20.63 0.12 0.28
C ARG A 202 -21.23 1.50 0.47
N MET A 203 -20.84 2.16 1.54
CA MET A 203 -21.24 3.55 1.74
C MET A 203 -20.41 4.46 0.82
N ALA A 204 -21.01 5.59 0.38
CA ALA A 204 -20.33 6.60 -0.43
C ALA A 204 -18.98 7.05 0.20
N ALA A 205 -18.91 7.06 1.53
CA ALA A 205 -17.67 7.35 2.26
C ALA A 205 -16.46 6.49 1.84
N THR A 206 -16.66 5.30 1.24
CA THR A 206 -15.54 4.48 0.73
C THR A 206 -14.87 5.08 -0.51
N LEU A 207 -15.46 6.11 -1.14
CA LEU A 207 -14.87 6.87 -2.23
C LEU A 207 -13.94 7.99 -1.75
N ALA A 208 -13.88 8.28 -0.44
CA ALA A 208 -12.93 9.22 0.14
C ALA A 208 -11.55 8.57 0.34
N PRO A 209 -10.44 9.34 0.33
CA PRO A 209 -9.13 8.86 0.74
C PRO A 209 -9.11 8.29 2.16
N CYS A 210 -9.67 9.01 3.15
CA CYS A 210 -9.87 8.53 4.52
C CYS A 210 -11.33 8.09 4.71
N VAL A 211 -11.53 6.83 5.02
CA VAL A 211 -12.84 6.18 5.04
C VAL A 211 -13.40 6.06 6.45
N HIS A 212 -14.64 6.51 6.65
CA HIS A 212 -15.46 6.22 7.83
C HIS A 212 -16.83 5.73 7.39
N ALA A 213 -17.03 4.42 7.40
CA ALA A 213 -18.22 3.76 6.88
C ALA A 213 -18.80 2.74 7.88
N GLY A 214 -19.19 3.23 9.05
CA GLY A 214 -19.75 2.39 10.12
C GLY A 214 -18.71 1.42 10.69
N GLY A 215 -18.89 0.10 10.49
CA GLY A 215 -17.95 -0.92 10.95
C GLY A 215 -16.70 -1.10 10.05
N TYR A 216 -16.57 -0.33 8.97
CA TYR A 216 -15.45 -0.35 8.02
C TYR A 216 -14.81 1.03 7.89
N GLY A 217 -13.50 1.11 7.74
CA GLY A 217 -12.84 2.39 7.56
C GLY A 217 -11.32 2.30 7.54
N THR A 218 -10.69 3.47 7.44
CA THR A 218 -9.25 3.58 7.50
C THR A 218 -8.75 3.24 8.90
N ARG A 219 -7.89 2.20 8.99
CA ARG A 219 -7.38 1.62 10.23
C ARG A 219 -5.98 2.06 10.59
N SER A 220 -5.22 2.42 9.59
CA SER A 220 -3.85 2.92 9.75
C SER A 220 -3.39 3.56 8.44
N SER A 221 -2.34 4.36 8.55
CA SER A 221 -1.71 4.99 7.38
C SER A 221 -0.20 4.88 7.51
N ALA A 222 0.47 4.83 6.37
CA ALA A 222 1.92 4.83 6.31
C ALA A 222 2.42 5.73 5.18
N LEU A 223 3.51 6.43 5.48
CA LEU A 223 4.28 7.22 4.53
C LEU A 223 5.70 6.65 4.49
N VAL A 224 6.21 6.44 3.29
CA VAL A 224 7.60 6.01 3.08
C VAL A 224 8.26 6.96 2.10
N ARG A 225 9.49 7.38 2.40
CA ARG A 225 10.33 8.08 1.42
C ARG A 225 11.75 7.54 1.43
N MET A 226 12.41 7.67 0.28
CA MET A 226 13.78 7.24 0.08
C MET A 226 14.54 8.29 -0.72
N GLY A 227 15.72 8.68 -0.24
CA GLY A 227 16.70 9.47 -0.98
C GLY A 227 17.46 8.63 -2.01
N GLU A 228 18.34 9.26 -2.77
CA GLU A 228 19.18 8.57 -3.77
C GLU A 228 20.24 7.68 -3.14
N ASP A 229 20.72 8.01 -1.94
CA ASP A 229 21.74 7.21 -1.26
C ASP A 229 21.19 5.86 -0.80
N ALA A 230 21.73 4.79 -1.37
CA ALA A 230 21.34 3.43 -1.03
C ALA A 230 21.80 2.98 0.38
N ALA A 231 22.73 3.71 0.99
CA ALA A 231 23.16 3.46 2.36
C ALA A 231 22.17 4.02 3.40
N GLU A 232 21.32 4.97 3.01
CA GLU A 232 20.29 5.51 3.87
C GLU A 232 19.10 4.54 3.97
N LEU A 233 18.67 4.28 5.20
CA LEU A 233 17.47 3.50 5.48
C LEU A 233 16.22 4.29 5.05
N PRO A 234 15.16 3.60 4.61
CA PRO A 234 13.88 4.24 4.33
C PRO A 234 13.35 5.03 5.53
N GLU A 235 12.90 6.25 5.30
CA GLU A 235 12.13 6.98 6.28
C GLU A 235 10.68 6.46 6.28
N LEU A 236 10.13 6.25 7.46
CA LEU A 236 8.81 5.67 7.65
C LEU A 236 8.05 6.41 8.74
N LEU A 237 6.92 7.02 8.36
CA LEU A 237 5.96 7.61 9.30
C LEU A 237 4.69 6.75 9.30
N VAL A 238 4.12 6.49 10.47
CA VAL A 238 2.93 5.63 10.61
C VAL A 238 1.92 6.27 11.54
N ALA A 239 0.66 6.29 11.15
CA ALA A 239 -0.48 6.56 12.00
C ALA A 239 -1.14 5.22 12.38
N ASP A 240 -1.15 4.88 13.67
CA ASP A 240 -1.83 3.69 14.21
C ASP A 240 -3.28 4.04 14.56
N GLY A 241 -4.06 4.27 13.52
CA GLY A 241 -5.44 4.73 13.52
C GLY A 241 -5.75 5.49 12.24
N PRO A 242 -6.99 5.99 12.08
CA PRO A 242 -7.34 6.88 10.98
C PRO A 242 -6.46 8.14 11.02
N PRO A 243 -5.82 8.55 9.91
CA PRO A 243 -4.85 9.65 9.91
C PRO A 243 -5.47 11.02 10.21
N CYS A 244 -6.80 11.14 10.13
CA CYS A 244 -7.55 12.34 10.54
C CYS A 244 -7.61 12.54 12.06
N THR A 245 -7.34 11.47 12.84
CA THR A 245 -7.42 11.50 14.32
C THR A 245 -6.15 10.97 14.98
N ALA A 246 -5.40 10.09 14.31
CA ALA A 246 -4.14 9.55 14.80
C ALA A 246 -2.95 10.29 14.18
N PRO A 247 -1.97 10.75 14.98
CA PRO A 247 -0.79 11.42 14.46
C PRO A 247 0.13 10.45 13.72
N PHE A 248 0.83 10.95 12.72
CA PHE A 248 1.96 10.23 12.13
C PHE A 248 3.16 10.26 13.06
N VAL A 249 3.70 9.11 13.39
CA VAL A 249 4.85 8.91 14.27
C VAL A 249 6.00 8.31 13.48
N ASP A 250 7.21 8.79 13.72
CA ASP A 250 8.43 8.28 13.11
C ASP A 250 8.74 6.85 13.61
N ALA A 251 8.80 5.92 12.66
CA ALA A 251 9.07 4.52 12.92
C ALA A 251 10.53 4.11 12.60
N ARG A 252 11.43 5.05 12.25
CA ARG A 252 12.83 4.76 11.90
C ARG A 252 13.58 4.05 13.03
N GLY A 253 13.23 4.30 14.28
CA GLY A 253 13.81 3.58 15.43
C GLY A 253 13.62 2.07 15.39
N GLN A 254 12.65 1.56 14.62
CA GLN A 254 12.43 0.12 14.47
C GLN A 254 13.44 -0.56 13.51
N TRP A 255 14.23 0.20 12.76
CA TRP A 255 15.33 -0.34 11.97
C TRP A 255 16.48 -0.87 12.84
N SER A 256 16.69 -0.29 14.01
CA SER A 256 17.70 -0.77 14.93
C SER A 256 17.27 -2.06 15.64
N PRO A 257 18.17 -3.03 15.88
CA PRO A 257 17.88 -4.12 16.79
C PRO A 257 17.49 -3.52 18.14
N THR A 258 16.35 -3.93 18.70
CA THR A 258 16.05 -3.63 20.11
C THR A 258 17.22 -4.13 20.95
N SER A 259 17.94 -3.23 21.60
CA SER A 259 18.90 -3.60 22.65
C SER A 259 18.11 -4.41 23.66
N THR A 260 18.33 -5.72 23.70
CA THR A 260 17.87 -6.55 24.81
C THR A 260 18.72 -6.12 25.99
N ALA A 261 18.10 -5.27 26.86
CA ALA A 261 18.64 -5.02 28.20
C ALA A 261 18.49 -6.28 29.06
#